data_8d8676a79e37ed679f6f79cb1566996d
#
_entry.id   8d8676a79e37ed679f6f79cb1566996d
#
_cell.length_a   1.000
_cell.length_b   1.000
_cell.length_c   1.000
_cell.angle_alpha   90.00
_cell.angle_beta   90.00
_cell.angle_gamma   90.00
#
_symmetry.space_group_name_H-M   'P 1'
#
loop_
_entity.id
_entity.type
_entity.pdbx_description
1 polymer ?
#
loop_
_entity_poly.entity_id
_entity_poly.type
_entity_poly.pdbx_seq_one_letter_code
_entity_poly.pdbx_strand_id
1 'polypeptide(L)'
;MNEREASTYELAVEVLVVGAGACGCTAALAAHGGGAQVMVLERDATPSGNTSLSGGQIPAGGSRLQKLAGIDDAAQILEEDLRIKAKGLSNAEVVKQVAGASGSTIDWLVEDHGVPLSCISNFIYPGHTVPHMHASPSRFGAEILVSLLKAVHAKGIDLVTSARVVDLYRDRSGRISGVRMQRPDGVFEDLGCQTLILACNGYGGNPEMVKKYIPEMAAAHYHGHHVSNKQIRAH
;
A
#
# COMPACT_ATOMS: atom_id res chain seq x y z
N MET A 1 -2.20 22.05 -8.18
CA MET A 1 -3.30 21.19 -8.71
C MET A 1 -4.18 22.05 -9.60
N ASN A 2 -4.40 21.62 -10.82
CA ASN A 2 -5.25 22.32 -11.78
C ASN A 2 -6.73 21.94 -11.55
N GLU A 3 -7.64 22.89 -11.84
CA GLU A 3 -9.07 22.62 -11.74
C GLU A 3 -9.58 21.91 -12.99
N ARG A 4 -10.31 20.80 -12.83
CA ARG A 4 -10.95 20.05 -13.91
C ARG A 4 -12.14 19.25 -13.40
N GLU A 5 -13.27 19.41 -14.05
CA GLU A 5 -14.51 18.71 -13.67
C GLU A 5 -14.48 17.23 -14.09
N ALA A 6 -15.07 16.37 -13.27
CA ALA A 6 -15.11 14.92 -13.52
C ALA A 6 -15.73 14.55 -14.87
N SER A 7 -16.73 15.32 -15.33
CA SER A 7 -17.41 15.09 -16.62
C SER A 7 -16.59 15.39 -17.87
N THR A 8 -15.39 15.94 -17.73
CA THR A 8 -14.52 16.35 -18.86
C THR A 8 -13.47 15.31 -19.23
N TYR A 9 -13.41 14.18 -18.55
CA TYR A 9 -12.48 13.11 -18.88
C TYR A 9 -13.11 12.14 -19.89
N GLU A 10 -12.30 11.73 -20.88
CA GLU A 10 -12.69 10.71 -21.86
C GLU A 10 -12.79 9.32 -21.20
N LEU A 11 -11.94 9.09 -20.22
CA LEU A 11 -11.93 7.87 -19.42
C LEU A 11 -11.98 8.24 -17.94
N ALA A 12 -12.90 7.62 -17.19
CA ALA A 12 -13.01 7.80 -15.74
C ALA A 12 -13.38 6.47 -15.08
N VAL A 13 -12.92 6.29 -13.85
CA VAL A 13 -13.22 5.12 -13.02
C VAL A 13 -13.76 5.55 -11.66
N GLU A 14 -14.42 4.64 -10.94
CA GLU A 14 -14.91 4.96 -9.60
C GLU A 14 -13.76 5.08 -8.61
N VAL A 15 -12.85 4.12 -8.61
CA VAL A 15 -11.68 4.10 -7.73
C VAL A 15 -10.41 3.97 -8.54
N LEU A 16 -9.53 4.95 -8.42
CA LEU A 16 -8.20 4.95 -9.02
C LEU A 16 -7.14 4.75 -7.93
N VAL A 17 -6.29 3.75 -8.12
CA VAL A 17 -5.18 3.46 -7.20
C VAL A 17 -3.86 3.79 -7.88
N VAL A 18 -3.00 4.56 -7.22
CA VAL A 18 -1.66 4.91 -7.73
C VAL A 18 -0.59 4.15 -6.98
N GLY A 19 0.07 3.23 -7.68
CA GLY A 19 1.09 2.32 -7.19
C GLY A 19 0.58 0.89 -7.02
N ALA A 20 1.27 -0.07 -7.64
CA ALA A 20 0.94 -1.51 -7.62
C ALA A 20 1.85 -2.31 -6.65
N GLY A 21 2.26 -1.71 -5.54
CA GLY A 21 2.84 -2.41 -4.39
C GLY A 21 1.77 -3.14 -3.58
N ALA A 22 2.15 -3.80 -2.47
CA ALA A 22 1.19 -4.52 -1.62
C ALA A 22 0.02 -3.64 -1.17
N CYS A 23 0.29 -2.40 -0.77
CA CYS A 23 -0.74 -1.45 -0.35
C CYS A 23 -1.76 -1.20 -1.47
N GLY A 24 -1.29 -0.90 -2.71
CA GLY A 24 -2.18 -0.61 -3.82
C GLY A 24 -2.97 -1.82 -4.30
N CYS A 25 -2.33 -2.98 -4.41
CA CYS A 25 -3.01 -4.22 -4.77
C CYS A 25 -4.10 -4.60 -3.74
N THR A 26 -3.78 -4.51 -2.45
CA THR A 26 -4.76 -4.80 -1.37
C THR A 26 -5.92 -3.81 -1.39
N ALA A 27 -5.64 -2.51 -1.57
CA ALA A 27 -6.67 -1.49 -1.68
C ALA A 27 -7.57 -1.70 -2.91
N ALA A 28 -6.97 -2.07 -4.06
CA ALA A 28 -7.70 -2.37 -5.28
C ALA A 28 -8.63 -3.58 -5.12
N LEU A 29 -8.14 -4.65 -4.52
CA LEU A 29 -8.93 -5.86 -4.23
C LEU A 29 -10.08 -5.55 -3.27
N ALA A 30 -9.85 -4.75 -2.23
CA ALA A 30 -10.88 -4.35 -1.27
C ALA A 30 -11.96 -3.47 -1.92
N ALA A 31 -11.58 -2.47 -2.70
CA ALA A 31 -12.51 -1.61 -3.41
C ALA A 31 -13.36 -2.39 -4.43
N HIS A 32 -12.71 -3.29 -5.19
CA HIS A 32 -13.39 -4.17 -6.13
C HIS A 32 -14.36 -5.13 -5.42
N GLY A 33 -13.96 -5.71 -4.28
CA GLY A 33 -14.82 -6.53 -3.42
C GLY A 33 -16.04 -5.78 -2.90
N GLY A 34 -15.94 -4.46 -2.73
CA GLY A 34 -17.06 -3.56 -2.45
C GLY A 34 -17.94 -3.20 -3.65
N GLY A 35 -17.65 -3.74 -4.84
CA GLY A 35 -18.42 -3.53 -6.07
C GLY A 35 -17.99 -2.34 -6.92
N ALA A 36 -16.91 -1.65 -6.58
CA ALA A 36 -16.43 -0.51 -7.35
C ALA A 36 -15.68 -0.93 -8.62
N GLN A 37 -15.79 -0.11 -9.68
CA GLN A 37 -14.90 -0.18 -10.84
C GLN A 37 -13.54 0.40 -10.46
N VAL A 38 -12.51 -0.42 -10.53
CA VAL A 38 -11.15 -0.08 -10.05
C VAL A 38 -10.13 -0.13 -11.19
N MET A 39 -9.23 0.85 -11.21
CA MET A 39 -8.01 0.82 -12.03
C MET A 39 -6.79 1.10 -11.16
N VAL A 40 -5.69 0.41 -11.44
CA VAL A 40 -4.40 0.62 -10.78
C VAL A 40 -3.41 1.18 -11.79
N LEU A 41 -2.76 2.28 -11.45
CA LEU A 41 -1.65 2.85 -12.24
C LEU A 41 -0.32 2.53 -11.56
N GLU A 42 0.60 1.97 -12.33
CA GLU A 42 1.96 1.70 -11.89
C GLU A 42 2.96 2.41 -12.80
N ARG A 43 3.90 3.15 -12.19
CA ARG A 43 4.91 3.92 -12.91
C ARG A 43 5.88 3.02 -13.69
N ASP A 44 6.31 1.93 -13.07
CA ASP A 44 7.32 1.04 -13.64
C ASP A 44 6.67 0.04 -14.62
N ALA A 45 7.44 -0.47 -15.57
CA ALA A 45 6.95 -1.48 -16.50
C ALA A 45 6.60 -2.81 -15.81
N THR A 46 7.26 -3.08 -14.68
CA THR A 46 6.99 -4.24 -13.82
C THR A 46 6.82 -3.76 -12.37
N PRO A 47 5.67 -4.02 -11.74
CA PRO A 47 5.47 -3.68 -10.34
C PRO A 47 6.51 -4.34 -9.44
N SER A 48 7.14 -3.56 -8.57
CA SER A 48 8.10 -4.06 -7.58
C SER A 48 8.06 -3.24 -6.28
N GLY A 49 8.56 -2.03 -6.30
CA GLY A 49 8.58 -1.11 -5.16
C GLY A 49 9.25 -1.67 -3.91
N ASN A 50 8.95 -1.07 -2.77
CA ASN A 50 9.49 -1.50 -1.47
C ASN A 50 8.94 -2.86 -1.03
N THR A 51 7.79 -3.27 -1.52
CA THR A 51 7.22 -4.59 -1.20
C THR A 51 8.18 -5.70 -1.59
N SER A 52 8.69 -5.69 -2.83
CA SER A 52 9.61 -6.73 -3.32
C SER A 52 10.95 -6.76 -2.58
N LEU A 53 11.39 -5.61 -2.05
CA LEU A 53 12.66 -5.50 -1.31
C LEU A 53 12.53 -5.90 0.15
N SER A 54 11.30 -6.08 0.66
CA SER A 54 11.05 -6.40 2.06
C SER A 54 11.29 -7.88 2.37
N GLY A 55 11.46 -8.18 3.67
CA GLY A 55 11.46 -9.55 4.17
C GLY A 55 10.10 -10.24 4.17
N GLY A 56 9.05 -9.61 3.59
CA GLY A 56 7.73 -10.20 3.43
C GLY A 56 7.05 -10.62 4.73
N GLN A 57 7.36 -9.95 5.82
CA GLN A 57 6.76 -10.22 7.13
C GLN A 57 5.70 -9.18 7.46
N ILE A 58 4.52 -9.65 7.86
CA ILE A 58 3.36 -8.82 8.17
C ILE A 58 2.93 -9.13 9.61
N PRO A 59 3.05 -8.16 10.54
CA PRO A 59 2.50 -8.35 11.88
C PRO A 59 0.98 -8.25 11.87
N ALA A 60 0.30 -9.19 12.54
CA ALA A 60 -1.13 -9.15 12.72
C ALA A 60 -1.52 -9.78 14.05
N GLY A 61 -2.58 -9.26 14.68
CA GLY A 61 -3.12 -9.75 15.93
C GLY A 61 -4.48 -10.42 15.73
N GLY A 62 -4.64 -11.64 16.29
CA GLY A 62 -5.89 -12.36 16.30
C GLY A 62 -6.30 -13.01 14.99
N SER A 63 -5.35 -13.33 14.12
CA SER A 63 -5.61 -14.05 12.87
C SER A 63 -6.02 -15.50 13.11
N ARG A 64 -6.74 -16.10 12.16
CA ARG A 64 -7.05 -17.52 12.17
C ARG A 64 -5.80 -18.39 12.09
N LEU A 65 -4.76 -17.92 11.37
CA LEU A 65 -3.49 -18.64 11.27
C LEU A 65 -2.77 -18.75 12.63
N GLN A 66 -2.86 -17.72 13.47
CA GLN A 66 -2.35 -17.77 14.85
C GLN A 66 -3.13 -18.79 15.69
N LYS A 67 -4.46 -18.77 15.61
CA LYS A 67 -5.30 -19.76 16.34
C LYS A 67 -4.96 -21.20 15.91
N LEU A 68 -4.78 -21.47 14.63
CA LEU A 68 -4.36 -22.78 14.11
C LEU A 68 -2.97 -23.18 14.58
N ALA A 69 -2.08 -22.23 14.86
CA ALA A 69 -0.76 -22.45 15.43
C ALA A 69 -0.77 -22.55 16.97
N GLY A 70 -1.94 -22.49 17.62
CA GLY A 70 -2.06 -22.55 19.10
C GLY A 70 -1.65 -21.27 19.80
N ILE A 71 -1.61 -20.14 19.09
CA ILE A 71 -1.25 -18.83 19.66
C ILE A 71 -2.53 -18.12 20.07
N ASP A 72 -2.63 -17.78 21.36
CA ASP A 72 -3.69 -16.94 21.89
C ASP A 72 -3.28 -15.47 21.73
N ASP A 73 -3.88 -14.82 20.73
CA ASP A 73 -3.59 -13.45 20.36
C ASP A 73 -4.87 -12.69 19.99
N ALA A 74 -4.79 -11.36 20.10
CA ALA A 74 -5.87 -10.44 19.78
C ALA A 74 -5.30 -9.13 19.23
N ALA A 75 -6.14 -8.39 18.51
CA ALA A 75 -5.79 -7.06 17.98
C ALA A 75 -5.30 -6.11 19.07
N GLN A 76 -5.86 -6.20 20.29
CA GLN A 76 -5.49 -5.36 21.44
C GLN A 76 -4.07 -5.66 21.95
N ILE A 77 -3.60 -6.91 21.83
CA ILE A 77 -2.23 -7.27 22.22
C ILE A 77 -1.23 -6.63 21.24
N LEU A 78 -1.50 -6.71 19.92
CA LEU A 78 -0.68 -6.03 18.93
C LEU A 78 -0.72 -4.51 19.09
N GLU A 79 -1.87 -3.92 19.37
CA GLU A 79 -2.02 -2.48 19.62
C GLU A 79 -1.12 -2.03 20.79
N GLU A 80 -1.14 -2.75 21.91
CA GLU A 80 -0.33 -2.44 23.07
C GLU A 80 1.17 -2.60 22.78
N ASP A 81 1.59 -3.67 22.11
CA ASP A 81 2.97 -3.88 21.69
C ASP A 81 3.48 -2.74 20.80
N LEU A 82 2.69 -2.30 19.84
CA LEU A 82 3.02 -1.17 18.96
C LEU A 82 3.13 0.13 19.76
N ARG A 83 2.21 0.38 20.70
CA ARG A 83 2.20 1.57 21.56
C ARG A 83 3.45 1.62 22.44
N ILE A 84 3.81 0.52 23.08
CA ILE A 84 5.00 0.40 23.92
C ILE A 84 6.27 0.58 23.08
N LYS A 85 6.37 -0.11 21.95
CA LYS A 85 7.51 -0.03 21.04
C LYS A 85 7.76 1.40 20.55
N ALA A 86 6.72 2.12 20.22
CA ALA A 86 6.77 3.52 19.78
C ALA A 86 6.90 4.52 20.94
N LYS A 87 7.00 4.08 22.20
CA LYS A 87 7.09 4.92 23.41
C LYS A 87 5.96 5.98 23.47
N GLY A 88 4.77 5.61 23.01
CA GLY A 88 3.60 6.49 22.94
C GLY A 88 3.66 7.61 21.89
N LEU A 89 4.66 7.63 21.01
CA LEU A 89 4.83 8.66 19.97
C LEU A 89 3.99 8.42 18.72
N SER A 90 3.41 7.24 18.57
CA SER A 90 2.53 6.92 17.45
C SER A 90 1.16 7.60 17.58
N ASN A 91 0.51 7.87 16.46
CA ASN A 91 -0.90 8.26 16.46
C ASN A 91 -1.74 7.08 16.96
N ALA A 92 -2.39 7.24 18.13
CA ALA A 92 -3.13 6.17 18.79
C ALA A 92 -4.30 5.65 17.95
N GLU A 93 -5.02 6.53 17.24
CA GLU A 93 -6.14 6.13 16.39
C GLU A 93 -5.66 5.28 15.20
N VAL A 94 -4.55 5.67 14.55
CA VAL A 94 -3.96 4.89 13.45
C VAL A 94 -3.50 3.52 13.95
N VAL A 95 -2.82 3.44 15.09
CA VAL A 95 -2.38 2.16 15.68
C VAL A 95 -3.57 1.26 15.97
N LYS A 96 -4.63 1.78 16.58
CA LYS A 96 -5.86 1.05 16.89
C LYS A 96 -6.53 0.51 15.61
N GLN A 97 -6.68 1.35 14.58
CA GLN A 97 -7.29 0.94 13.30
C GLN A 97 -6.46 -0.14 12.60
N VAL A 98 -5.13 0.04 12.53
CA VAL A 98 -4.22 -0.93 11.89
C VAL A 98 -4.22 -2.26 12.65
N ALA A 99 -4.06 -2.24 13.96
CA ALA A 99 -4.08 -3.46 14.78
C ALA A 99 -5.44 -4.16 14.69
N GLY A 100 -6.53 -3.38 14.79
CA GLY A 100 -7.91 -3.90 14.72
C GLY A 100 -8.25 -4.61 13.42
N ALA A 101 -7.74 -4.12 12.30
CA ALA A 101 -7.98 -4.71 10.98
C ALA A 101 -6.98 -5.82 10.62
N SER A 102 -5.84 -5.93 11.30
CA SER A 102 -4.71 -6.74 10.86
C SER A 102 -5.01 -8.23 10.72
N GLY A 103 -5.61 -8.84 11.75
CA GLY A 103 -5.93 -10.28 11.76
C GLY A 103 -6.89 -10.67 10.65
N SER A 104 -8.01 -9.96 10.54
CA SER A 104 -9.02 -10.19 9.49
C SER A 104 -8.48 -9.93 8.09
N THR A 105 -7.56 -8.97 7.93
CA THR A 105 -6.90 -8.70 6.64
C THR A 105 -6.01 -9.87 6.22
N ILE A 106 -5.24 -10.46 7.15
CA ILE A 106 -4.45 -11.66 6.88
C ILE A 106 -5.35 -12.81 6.43
N ASP A 107 -6.43 -13.07 7.18
CA ASP A 107 -7.38 -14.13 6.87
C ASP A 107 -8.00 -13.94 5.48
N TRP A 108 -8.46 -12.74 5.17
CA TRP A 108 -9.01 -12.37 3.88
C TRP A 108 -8.01 -12.51 2.71
N LEU A 109 -6.75 -12.09 2.91
CA LEU A 109 -5.69 -12.26 1.89
C LEU A 109 -5.43 -13.74 1.58
N VAL A 110 -5.48 -14.60 2.60
CA VAL A 110 -5.25 -16.05 2.42
C VAL A 110 -6.47 -16.73 1.82
N GLU A 111 -7.65 -16.51 2.39
CA GLU A 111 -8.86 -17.26 2.06
C GLU A 111 -9.48 -16.80 0.73
N ASP A 112 -9.57 -15.48 0.48
CA ASP A 112 -10.27 -14.94 -0.69
C ASP A 112 -9.34 -14.65 -1.87
N HIS A 113 -8.04 -14.50 -1.60
CA HIS A 113 -7.05 -14.08 -2.61
C HIS A 113 -5.87 -15.03 -2.78
N GLY A 114 -5.79 -16.11 -2.00
CA GLY A 114 -4.79 -17.15 -2.16
C GLY A 114 -3.35 -16.68 -1.92
N VAL A 115 -3.17 -15.62 -1.13
CA VAL A 115 -1.82 -15.16 -0.73
C VAL A 115 -1.25 -16.19 0.25
N PRO A 116 -0.09 -16.82 -0.03
CA PRO A 116 0.39 -17.97 0.73
C PRO A 116 1.07 -17.53 2.03
N LEU A 117 0.30 -17.05 3.00
CA LEU A 117 0.81 -16.63 4.30
C LEU A 117 0.67 -17.74 5.34
N SER A 118 1.62 -17.81 6.25
CA SER A 118 1.58 -18.64 7.46
C SER A 118 2.08 -17.85 8.66
N CYS A 119 1.59 -18.19 9.87
CA CYS A 119 2.10 -17.59 11.10
C CYS A 119 3.50 -18.15 11.42
N ILE A 120 4.45 -17.26 11.76
CA ILE A 120 5.78 -17.63 12.25
C ILE A 120 5.66 -17.87 13.76
N SER A 121 5.29 -19.09 14.17
CA SER A 121 4.96 -19.44 15.55
C SER A 121 6.18 -19.63 16.48
N ASN A 122 7.35 -19.86 15.90
CA ASN A 122 8.58 -20.19 16.62
C ASN A 122 9.51 -18.98 16.86
N PHE A 123 9.03 -17.76 16.61
CA PHE A 123 9.82 -16.55 16.76
C PHE A 123 8.94 -15.38 17.22
N ILE A 124 9.36 -14.73 18.31
CA ILE A 124 8.76 -13.49 18.79
C ILE A 124 9.67 -12.33 18.35
N TYR A 125 9.12 -11.43 17.57
CA TYR A 125 9.88 -10.28 17.07
C TYR A 125 10.17 -9.30 18.23
N PRO A 126 11.36 -8.66 18.28
CA PRO A 126 11.70 -7.73 19.34
C PRO A 126 10.66 -6.61 19.52
N GLY A 127 10.06 -6.55 20.70
CA GLY A 127 8.97 -5.61 21.04
C GLY A 127 7.56 -6.18 20.85
N HIS A 128 7.44 -7.47 20.53
CA HIS A 128 6.18 -8.19 20.57
C HIS A 128 6.13 -9.08 21.81
N THR A 129 4.94 -9.30 22.34
CA THR A 129 4.69 -10.19 23.50
C THR A 129 4.33 -11.61 23.06
N VAL A 130 3.77 -11.75 21.86
CA VAL A 130 3.43 -13.04 21.25
C VAL A 130 3.89 -13.06 19.78
N PRO A 131 3.89 -14.23 19.10
CA PRO A 131 4.20 -14.31 17.67
C PRO A 131 3.14 -13.65 16.81
N HIS A 132 3.38 -12.42 16.36
CA HIS A 132 2.47 -11.67 15.46
C HIS A 132 2.82 -11.81 13.98
N MET A 133 4.04 -12.30 13.64
CA MET A 133 4.51 -12.25 12.27
C MET A 133 3.89 -13.33 11.38
N HIS A 134 3.43 -12.91 10.22
CA HIS A 134 2.97 -13.77 9.13
C HIS A 134 3.88 -13.55 7.93
N ALA A 135 4.20 -14.61 7.21
CA ALA A 135 5.06 -14.52 6.03
C ALA A 135 4.70 -15.56 4.97
N SER A 136 5.12 -15.29 3.74
CA SER A 136 5.13 -16.29 2.68
C SER A 136 6.22 -17.34 2.89
N PRO A 137 6.16 -18.51 2.23
CA PRO A 137 7.15 -19.58 2.37
C PRO A 137 8.60 -19.14 2.16
N SER A 138 8.86 -18.30 1.16
CA SER A 138 10.19 -17.78 0.88
C SER A 138 10.66 -16.71 1.85
N ARG A 139 9.75 -16.12 2.63
CA ARG A 139 10.00 -14.95 3.47
C ARG A 139 10.56 -13.75 2.70
N PHE A 140 10.10 -13.57 1.47
CA PHE A 140 10.41 -12.41 0.64
C PHE A 140 9.12 -11.71 0.21
N GLY A 141 9.11 -10.38 0.29
CA GLY A 141 7.96 -9.58 -0.13
C GLY A 141 7.65 -9.69 -1.62
N ALA A 142 8.62 -10.09 -2.43
CA ALA A 142 8.40 -10.36 -3.85
C ALA A 142 7.37 -11.49 -4.07
N GLU A 143 7.38 -12.54 -3.26
CA GLU A 143 6.40 -13.63 -3.36
C GLU A 143 4.98 -13.16 -3.00
N ILE A 144 4.86 -12.32 -1.97
CA ILE A 144 3.59 -11.70 -1.59
C ILE A 144 3.09 -10.82 -2.73
N LEU A 145 3.95 -9.99 -3.31
CA LEU A 145 3.57 -9.11 -4.41
C LEU A 145 3.09 -9.89 -5.63
N VAL A 146 3.81 -10.93 -6.02
CA VAL A 146 3.41 -11.80 -7.14
C VAL A 146 2.03 -12.42 -6.89
N SER A 147 1.75 -12.85 -5.67
CA SER A 147 0.44 -13.43 -5.30
C SER A 147 -0.68 -12.38 -5.36
N LEU A 148 -0.42 -11.17 -4.85
CA LEU A 148 -1.37 -10.06 -4.93
C LEU A 148 -1.66 -9.63 -6.39
N LEU A 149 -0.63 -9.54 -7.24
CA LEU A 149 -0.80 -9.22 -8.67
C LEU A 149 -1.62 -10.29 -9.39
N LYS A 150 -1.41 -11.57 -9.08
CA LYS A 150 -2.25 -12.66 -9.59
C LYS A 150 -3.70 -12.50 -9.16
N ALA A 151 -3.95 -12.14 -7.89
CA ALA A 151 -5.30 -11.90 -7.39
C ALA A 151 -5.97 -10.70 -8.10
N VAL A 152 -5.26 -9.58 -8.26
CA VAL A 152 -5.73 -8.40 -9.02
C VAL A 152 -6.13 -8.79 -10.45
N HIS A 153 -5.26 -9.52 -11.14
CA HIS A 153 -5.53 -10.00 -12.49
C HIS A 153 -6.72 -10.97 -12.54
N ALA A 154 -6.81 -11.92 -11.60
CA ALA A 154 -7.90 -12.90 -11.53
C ALA A 154 -9.28 -12.27 -11.29
N LYS A 155 -9.32 -11.09 -10.64
CA LYS A 155 -10.54 -10.30 -10.45
C LYS A 155 -10.87 -9.38 -11.64
N GLY A 156 -10.05 -9.38 -12.70
CA GLY A 156 -10.26 -8.51 -13.86
C GLY A 156 -10.06 -7.02 -13.58
N ILE A 157 -9.29 -6.68 -12.53
CA ILE A 157 -8.95 -5.29 -12.21
C ILE A 157 -7.89 -4.80 -13.20
N ASP A 158 -8.15 -3.67 -13.84
CA ASP A 158 -7.23 -3.05 -14.78
C ASP A 158 -5.95 -2.57 -14.08
N LEU A 159 -4.81 -3.12 -14.49
CA LEU A 159 -3.49 -2.69 -14.06
C LEU A 159 -2.72 -2.10 -15.25
N VAL A 160 -2.53 -0.79 -15.24
CA VAL A 160 -1.82 -0.05 -16.27
C VAL A 160 -0.41 0.26 -15.79
N THR A 161 0.58 -0.42 -16.37
CA THR A 161 2.01 -0.20 -16.10
C THR A 161 2.61 0.88 -17.00
N SER A 162 3.83 1.33 -16.70
CA SER A 162 4.47 2.45 -17.42
C SER A 162 3.59 3.71 -17.44
N ALA A 163 2.87 3.94 -16.36
CA ALA A 163 1.89 5.01 -16.19
C ALA A 163 2.27 5.87 -14.97
N ARG A 164 3.17 6.82 -15.19
CA ARG A 164 3.70 7.66 -14.13
C ARG A 164 2.76 8.82 -13.84
N VAL A 165 2.05 8.80 -12.72
CA VAL A 165 1.25 9.95 -12.28
C VAL A 165 2.18 11.12 -11.92
N VAL A 166 1.92 12.28 -12.52
CA VAL A 166 2.76 13.48 -12.40
C VAL A 166 2.00 14.68 -11.85
N ASP A 167 0.67 14.70 -11.95
CA ASP A 167 -0.17 15.77 -11.40
C ASP A 167 -1.54 15.22 -10.99
N LEU A 168 -2.22 15.97 -10.12
CA LEU A 168 -3.56 15.70 -9.64
C LEU A 168 -4.49 16.85 -10.06
N TYR A 169 -5.73 16.50 -10.41
CA TYR A 169 -6.79 17.47 -10.68
C TYR A 169 -7.78 17.51 -9.53
N ARG A 170 -8.38 18.66 -9.30
CA ARG A 170 -9.49 18.85 -8.37
C ARG A 170 -10.69 19.49 -9.09
N ASP A 171 -11.88 19.19 -8.65
CA ASP A 171 -13.08 19.89 -9.07
C ASP A 171 -13.23 21.25 -8.32
N ARG A 172 -14.28 21.99 -8.64
CA ARG A 172 -14.59 23.29 -7.99
C ARG A 172 -14.87 23.17 -6.50
N SER A 173 -15.27 21.99 -6.02
CA SER A 173 -15.47 21.74 -4.59
C SER A 173 -14.15 21.44 -3.85
N GLY A 174 -13.04 21.30 -4.57
CA GLY A 174 -11.74 20.95 -4.03
C GLY A 174 -11.49 19.44 -3.89
N ARG A 175 -12.43 18.57 -4.31
CA ARG A 175 -12.24 17.12 -4.34
C ARG A 175 -11.37 16.72 -5.50
N ILE A 176 -10.55 15.68 -5.31
CA ILE A 176 -9.79 15.10 -6.43
C ILE A 176 -10.78 14.54 -7.46
N SER A 177 -10.60 14.95 -8.71
CA SER A 177 -11.43 14.56 -9.86
C SER A 177 -10.68 13.70 -10.87
N GLY A 178 -9.34 13.62 -10.77
CA GLY A 178 -8.54 12.82 -11.67
C GLY A 178 -7.03 13.07 -11.52
N VAL A 179 -6.27 12.44 -12.42
CA VAL A 179 -4.81 12.52 -12.45
C VAL A 179 -4.31 12.78 -13.86
N ARG A 180 -3.11 13.34 -13.97
CA ARG A 180 -2.30 13.32 -15.20
C ARG A 180 -1.21 12.28 -15.06
N MET A 181 -1.10 11.39 -16.03
CA MET A 181 -0.01 10.44 -16.14
C MET A 181 0.84 10.68 -17.37
N GLN A 182 2.12 10.32 -17.29
CA GLN A 182 3.08 10.38 -18.37
C GLN A 182 3.47 8.96 -18.79
N ARG A 183 3.44 8.71 -20.09
CA ARG A 183 3.91 7.49 -20.72
C ARG A 183 5.42 7.56 -21.02
N PRO A 184 6.09 6.42 -21.28
CA PRO A 184 7.54 6.39 -21.57
C PRO A 184 7.96 7.21 -22.79
N ASP A 185 7.08 7.35 -23.78
CA ASP A 185 7.27 8.18 -24.98
C ASP A 185 7.10 9.69 -24.72
N GLY A 186 6.77 10.06 -23.48
CA GLY A 186 6.56 11.44 -23.06
C GLY A 186 5.12 11.95 -23.24
N VAL A 187 4.23 11.15 -23.81
CA VAL A 187 2.81 11.52 -23.99
C VAL A 187 2.14 11.62 -22.62
N PHE A 188 1.30 12.63 -22.45
CA PHE A 188 0.46 12.83 -21.29
C PHE A 188 -0.96 12.37 -21.55
N GLU A 189 -1.50 11.62 -20.61
CA GLU A 189 -2.88 11.17 -20.58
C GLU A 189 -3.55 11.63 -19.28
N ASP A 190 -4.81 12.03 -19.36
CA ASP A 190 -5.59 12.44 -18.21
C ASP A 190 -6.70 11.41 -17.94
N LEU A 191 -6.83 10.98 -16.68
CA LEU A 191 -7.78 9.98 -16.24
C LEU A 191 -8.62 10.52 -15.08
N GLY A 192 -9.94 10.44 -15.20
CA GLY A 192 -10.88 10.85 -14.17
C GLY A 192 -11.08 9.78 -13.10
N CYS A 193 -11.41 10.21 -11.88
CA CYS A 193 -11.84 9.30 -10.82
C CYS A 193 -12.80 9.97 -9.84
N GLN A 194 -13.64 9.16 -9.18
CA GLN A 194 -14.47 9.63 -8.06
C GLN A 194 -13.70 9.56 -6.74
N THR A 195 -12.82 8.55 -6.60
CA THR A 195 -11.97 8.35 -5.42
C THR A 195 -10.56 8.04 -5.87
N LEU A 196 -9.57 8.69 -5.25
CA LEU A 196 -8.15 8.44 -5.49
C LEU A 196 -7.51 7.83 -4.25
N ILE A 197 -6.80 6.71 -4.44
CA ILE A 197 -5.97 6.09 -3.41
C ILE A 197 -4.50 6.23 -3.80
N LEU A 198 -3.72 6.95 -3.00
CA LEU A 198 -2.28 7.09 -3.19
C LEU A 198 -1.54 5.99 -2.42
N ALA A 199 -1.08 4.97 -3.13
CA ALA A 199 -0.34 3.82 -2.60
C ALA A 199 1.12 3.82 -3.09
N CYS A 200 1.66 4.99 -3.40
CA CYS A 200 2.93 5.21 -4.07
C CYS A 200 4.10 5.49 -3.10
N ASN A 201 4.04 5.00 -1.89
CA ASN A 201 5.04 5.22 -0.84
C ASN A 201 5.15 6.69 -0.32
N GLY A 202 6.08 6.90 0.61
CA GLY A 202 6.49 8.21 1.08
C GLY A 202 7.63 8.82 0.25
N TYR A 203 8.20 9.92 0.69
CA TYR A 203 9.26 10.67 -0.01
C TYR A 203 10.69 10.33 0.44
N GLY A 204 10.91 9.21 1.15
CA GLY A 204 12.24 8.81 1.63
C GLY A 204 13.29 8.68 0.53
N GLY A 205 12.89 8.32 -0.70
CA GLY A 205 13.76 8.30 -1.88
C GLY A 205 13.98 9.66 -2.57
N ASN A 206 13.46 10.77 -2.00
CA ASN A 206 13.62 12.12 -2.52
C ASN A 206 14.49 12.96 -1.56
N PRO A 207 15.82 13.13 -1.83
CA PRO A 207 16.73 13.83 -0.92
C PRO A 207 16.34 15.29 -0.65
N GLU A 208 15.74 15.99 -1.63
CA GLU A 208 15.30 17.38 -1.47
C GLU A 208 14.13 17.48 -0.48
N MET A 209 13.15 16.57 -0.60
CA MET A 209 12.03 16.52 0.33
C MET A 209 12.46 16.05 1.72
N VAL A 210 13.36 15.07 1.81
CA VAL A 210 13.93 14.64 3.09
C VAL A 210 14.65 15.80 3.76
N LYS A 211 15.52 16.51 3.05
CA LYS A 211 16.22 17.70 3.58
C LYS A 211 15.25 18.79 4.04
N LYS A 212 14.14 18.98 3.32
CA LYS A 212 13.15 20.02 3.64
C LYS A 212 12.28 19.67 4.85
N TYR A 213 11.82 18.40 4.97
CA TYR A 213 10.80 18.02 5.94
C TYR A 213 11.32 17.18 7.11
N ILE A 214 12.48 16.53 6.96
CA ILE A 214 13.14 15.73 7.99
C ILE A 214 14.65 15.97 7.89
N PRO A 215 15.12 17.21 8.14
CA PRO A 215 16.52 17.60 7.91
C PRO A 215 17.54 16.76 8.69
N GLU A 216 17.15 16.23 9.86
CA GLU A 216 17.99 15.31 10.65
C GLU A 216 18.30 14.00 9.93
N MET A 217 17.48 13.59 8.94
CA MET A 217 17.66 12.40 8.12
C MET A 217 18.38 12.69 6.79
N ALA A 218 18.76 13.95 6.51
CA ALA A 218 19.31 14.32 5.20
C ALA A 218 20.62 13.60 4.84
N ALA A 219 21.41 13.18 5.85
CA ALA A 219 22.65 12.42 5.68
C ALA A 219 22.45 10.89 5.72
N ALA A 220 21.24 10.41 5.97
CA ALA A 220 20.96 8.98 6.05
C ALA A 220 20.90 8.34 4.66
N HIS A 221 21.43 7.10 4.57
CA HIS A 221 21.29 6.31 3.35
C HIS A 221 19.87 5.77 3.25
N TYR A 222 19.17 6.09 2.17
CA TYR A 222 17.87 5.53 1.88
C TYR A 222 17.99 4.07 1.44
N HIS A 223 17.40 3.15 2.20
CA HIS A 223 17.34 1.72 1.89
C HIS A 223 15.94 1.36 1.42
N GLY A 224 15.65 1.56 0.15
CA GLY A 224 14.36 1.30 -0.46
C GLY A 224 14.43 1.41 -1.97
N HIS A 225 13.29 1.35 -2.64
CA HIS A 225 13.24 1.48 -4.09
C HIS A 225 13.67 2.89 -4.52
N HIS A 226 14.77 2.99 -5.25
CA HIS A 226 15.47 4.24 -5.58
C HIS A 226 14.67 5.28 -6.38
N VAL A 227 13.53 4.88 -6.94
CA VAL A 227 12.68 5.75 -7.76
C VAL A 227 11.41 6.19 -7.03
N SER A 228 11.23 5.78 -5.76
CA SER A 228 10.05 6.19 -4.99
C SER A 228 10.02 7.70 -4.82
N ASN A 229 8.97 8.32 -5.37
CA ASN A 229 8.50 9.69 -5.12
C ASN A 229 9.36 10.88 -5.49
N LYS A 230 10.15 10.81 -6.56
CA LYS A 230 10.75 12.04 -7.09
C LYS A 230 9.75 13.08 -7.63
N GLN A 231 8.43 12.79 -7.71
CA GLN A 231 7.66 13.51 -8.71
C GLN A 231 6.18 13.84 -8.47
N ILE A 232 5.54 13.47 -7.40
CA ILE A 232 4.26 14.12 -7.08
C ILE A 232 4.62 15.44 -6.41
N ARG A 233 4.63 16.53 -7.18
CA ARG A 233 4.74 17.88 -6.63
C ARG A 233 3.40 18.21 -5.99
N ALA A 234 3.37 18.23 -4.66
CA ALA A 234 2.35 19.00 -3.95
C ALA A 234 2.66 20.47 -4.19
N HIS A 235 1.89 21.12 -5.01
CA HIS A 235 1.87 22.59 -5.17
C HIS A 235 0.86 23.17 -4.19
#